data_0d6e050423dd75c9218f96a91333d3c2
#
_entry.id   0d6e050423dd75c9218f96a91333d3c2
#
_cell.length_a   1.000
_cell.length_b   1.000
_cell.length_c   1.000
_cell.angle_alpha   90.00
_cell.angle_beta   90.00
_cell.angle_gamma   90.00
#
_symmetry.space_group_name_H-M   'P 1'
#
loop_
_entity.id
_entity.type
_entity.pdbx_description
1 polymer ?
#
loop_
_entity_poly.entity_id
_entity_poly.type
_entity_poly.pdbx_seq_one_letter_code
_entity_poly.pdbx_strand_id
1 'polypeptide(L)'
;ESNSAEEHLAKLEELLPRATGKVKENIQKEIILTKAGIDGEKKVLYELKNSNMDLVVLQDICIRAKDGREAQIDFVIVTSKLMILLECKNLVGNIEIDSKGNFIRTIQYGKRYWKEGIYSPITQNERHMEVLKECKSEEWNAVMGAMVRMSFSSFHKSLVVLANEKTYLNDRYAKKEVKEQVIRADQLIATIRRMNAESKLSKSTKKEMLGFGKKMLERDTGERKDYAARYEELIDLVEAEELEVTEKEEAAVDAKTVVAESVAGEQKAMTQIEEEPAMMNPTILEEVQMEISATTG
;
A
#
# COMPACT_ATOMS: atom_id res chain seq x y z
N GLU A 1 9.46 1.98 -16.64
CA GLU A 1 9.31 0.71 -15.89
C GLU A 1 8.12 0.87 -14.98
N SER A 2 7.19 -0.12 -14.95
CA SER A 2 6.05 -0.15 -14.03
C SER A 2 6.59 -0.33 -12.60
N ASN A 3 5.94 0.29 -11.60
CA ASN A 3 6.26 -0.02 -10.22
C ASN A 3 5.33 -1.14 -9.71
N SER A 4 5.68 -1.76 -8.60
CA SER A 4 4.94 -2.89 -8.04
C SER A 4 3.47 -2.56 -7.72
N ALA A 5 3.15 -1.30 -7.42
CA ALA A 5 1.78 -0.86 -7.16
C ALA A 5 0.92 -0.88 -8.44
N GLU A 6 1.49 -0.51 -9.59
CA GLU A 6 0.78 -0.58 -10.88
C GLU A 6 0.57 -2.03 -11.32
N GLU A 7 1.54 -2.92 -11.06
CA GLU A 7 1.40 -4.36 -11.31
C GLU A 7 0.36 -4.99 -10.38
N HIS A 8 0.37 -4.63 -9.10
CA HIS A 8 -0.63 -5.07 -8.14
C HIS A 8 -2.04 -4.62 -8.53
N LEU A 9 -2.20 -3.35 -8.97
CA LEU A 9 -3.47 -2.84 -9.46
C LEU A 9 -3.98 -3.64 -10.66
N ALA A 10 -3.12 -3.92 -11.63
CA ALA A 10 -3.51 -4.70 -12.81
C ALA A 10 -4.01 -6.10 -12.43
N LYS A 11 -3.34 -6.79 -11.51
CA LYS A 11 -3.79 -8.09 -10.98
C LYS A 11 -5.14 -8.01 -10.28
N LEU A 12 -5.35 -7.00 -9.44
CA LEU A 12 -6.64 -6.81 -8.78
C LEU A 12 -7.78 -6.55 -9.78
N GLU A 13 -7.52 -5.76 -10.82
CA GLU A 13 -8.49 -5.49 -11.90
C GLU A 13 -8.80 -6.74 -12.73
N GLU A 14 -7.81 -7.64 -12.92
CA GLU A 14 -7.98 -8.94 -13.57
C GLU A 14 -8.82 -9.90 -12.70
N LEU A 15 -8.61 -9.94 -11.39
CA LEU A 15 -9.33 -10.82 -10.47
C LEU A 15 -10.78 -10.37 -10.19
N LEU A 16 -11.06 -9.06 -10.27
CA LEU A 16 -12.35 -8.48 -9.90
C LEU A 16 -13.58 -9.09 -10.61
N PRO A 17 -13.55 -9.43 -11.93
CA PRO A 17 -14.68 -10.07 -12.61
C PRO A 17 -15.02 -11.48 -12.10
N ARG A 18 -14.00 -12.23 -11.61
CA ARG A 18 -14.17 -13.58 -11.06
C ARG A 18 -14.69 -13.58 -9.61
N ALA A 19 -14.45 -12.48 -8.91
CA ALA A 19 -14.78 -12.38 -7.49
C ALA A 19 -16.28 -12.16 -7.26
N THR A 20 -16.81 -12.80 -6.20
CA THR A 20 -18.19 -12.65 -5.74
C THR A 20 -18.25 -12.25 -4.26
N GLY A 21 -19.41 -11.79 -3.79
CA GLY A 21 -19.68 -11.51 -2.38
C GLY A 21 -18.63 -10.62 -1.71
N LYS A 22 -18.20 -11.05 -0.52
CA LYS A 22 -17.22 -10.32 0.31
C LYS A 22 -15.84 -10.17 -0.31
N VAL A 23 -15.42 -11.15 -1.12
CA VAL A 23 -14.12 -11.11 -1.81
C VAL A 23 -14.10 -9.96 -2.81
N LYS A 24 -15.20 -9.81 -3.59
CA LYS A 24 -15.36 -8.71 -4.55
C LYS A 24 -15.29 -7.33 -3.89
N GLU A 25 -16.00 -7.15 -2.77
CA GLU A 25 -15.95 -5.90 -2.00
C GLU A 25 -14.53 -5.56 -1.51
N ASN A 26 -13.81 -6.57 -1.02
CA ASN A 26 -12.45 -6.40 -0.55
C ASN A 26 -11.49 -6.01 -1.69
N ILE A 27 -11.61 -6.65 -2.87
CA ILE A 27 -10.82 -6.32 -4.05
C ILE A 27 -11.13 -4.88 -4.51
N GLN A 28 -12.41 -4.48 -4.53
CA GLN A 28 -12.78 -3.11 -4.89
C GLN A 28 -12.18 -2.07 -3.95
N LYS A 29 -12.21 -2.33 -2.63
CA LYS A 29 -11.55 -1.45 -1.64
C LYS A 29 -10.04 -1.38 -1.85
N GLU A 30 -9.39 -2.52 -2.11
CA GLU A 30 -7.96 -2.58 -2.37
C GLU A 30 -7.57 -1.82 -3.64
N ILE A 31 -8.36 -1.91 -4.72
CA ILE A 31 -8.19 -1.13 -5.96
C ILE A 31 -8.21 0.38 -5.66
N ILE A 32 -9.17 0.85 -4.86
CA ILE A 32 -9.28 2.27 -4.50
C ILE A 32 -8.04 2.72 -3.72
N LEU A 33 -7.61 1.92 -2.72
CA LEU A 33 -6.45 2.24 -1.90
C LEU A 33 -5.15 2.22 -2.72
N THR A 34 -4.99 1.24 -3.62
CA THR A 34 -3.82 1.13 -4.50
C THR A 34 -3.75 2.30 -5.48
N LYS A 35 -4.88 2.68 -6.11
CA LYS A 35 -4.96 3.88 -6.96
C LYS A 35 -4.57 5.14 -6.19
N ALA A 36 -5.08 5.31 -4.98
CA ALA A 36 -4.71 6.43 -4.13
C ALA A 36 -3.21 6.43 -3.79
N GLY A 37 -2.61 5.26 -3.53
CA GLY A 37 -1.15 5.12 -3.33
C GLY A 37 -0.36 5.59 -4.55
N ILE A 38 -0.70 5.07 -5.73
CA ILE A 38 -0.08 5.44 -7.01
C ILE A 38 -0.17 6.96 -7.26
N ASP A 39 -1.33 7.56 -7.02
CA ASP A 39 -1.50 9.01 -7.18
C ASP A 39 -0.63 9.81 -6.21
N GLY A 40 -0.47 9.34 -4.98
CA GLY A 40 0.42 9.96 -4.00
C GLY A 40 1.88 9.92 -4.45
N GLU A 41 2.35 8.78 -4.92
CA GLU A 41 3.71 8.62 -5.45
C GLU A 41 3.96 9.48 -6.70
N LYS A 42 2.97 9.56 -7.61
CA LYS A 42 3.03 10.44 -8.78
C LYS A 42 3.20 11.92 -8.40
N LYS A 43 2.53 12.38 -7.33
CA LYS A 43 2.70 13.74 -6.80
C LYS A 43 4.11 13.97 -6.24
N VAL A 44 4.63 13.04 -5.44
CA VAL A 44 6.00 13.10 -4.94
C VAL A 44 7.00 13.17 -6.10
N LEU A 45 6.84 12.30 -7.09
CA LEU A 45 7.70 12.26 -8.27
C LEU A 45 7.63 13.55 -9.08
N TYR A 46 6.44 14.16 -9.19
CA TYR A 46 6.25 15.46 -9.84
C TYR A 46 7.05 16.56 -9.13
N GLU A 47 6.97 16.66 -7.80
CA GLU A 47 7.75 17.62 -7.02
C GLU A 47 9.26 17.41 -7.21
N LEU A 48 9.73 16.16 -7.15
CA LEU A 48 11.14 15.84 -7.34
C LEU A 48 11.64 16.20 -8.75
N LYS A 49 10.87 15.91 -9.80
CA LYS A 49 11.19 16.24 -11.18
C LYS A 49 11.28 17.76 -11.42
N ASN A 50 10.43 18.53 -10.75
CA ASN A 50 10.38 19.99 -10.89
C ASN A 50 11.26 20.74 -9.87
N SER A 51 12.11 20.03 -9.11
CA SER A 51 12.90 20.60 -8.02
C SER A 51 13.99 21.58 -8.44
N ASN A 52 14.43 21.56 -9.70
CA ASN A 52 15.65 22.26 -10.16
C ASN A 52 16.88 21.93 -9.27
N MET A 53 16.99 20.68 -8.82
CA MET A 53 18.12 20.16 -8.06
C MET A 53 18.77 18.99 -8.82
N ASP A 54 20.09 18.84 -8.68
CA ASP A 54 20.75 17.60 -9.07
C ASP A 54 20.36 16.52 -8.05
N LEU A 55 19.53 15.58 -8.46
CA LEU A 55 19.05 14.46 -7.66
C LEU A 55 19.22 13.14 -8.43
N VAL A 56 19.49 12.06 -7.71
CA VAL A 56 19.25 10.70 -8.20
C VAL A 56 18.08 10.16 -7.40
N VAL A 57 17.01 9.77 -8.09
CA VAL A 57 15.77 9.28 -7.50
C VAL A 57 15.56 7.85 -7.95
N LEU A 58 15.41 6.95 -6.99
CA LEU A 58 15.00 5.57 -7.19
C LEU A 58 13.64 5.39 -6.54
N GLN A 59 12.78 4.63 -7.18
CA GLN A 59 11.43 4.35 -6.72
C GLN A 59 11.24 2.85 -6.54
N ASP A 60 10.45 2.46 -5.53
CA ASP A 60 10.05 1.08 -5.29
C ASP A 60 11.23 0.11 -5.18
N ILE A 61 12.11 0.34 -4.22
CA ILE A 61 13.33 -0.45 -3.99
C ILE A 61 13.09 -1.47 -2.87
N CYS A 62 13.22 -2.75 -3.17
CA CYS A 62 13.16 -3.83 -2.20
C CYS A 62 14.56 -4.32 -1.83
N ILE A 63 14.87 -4.29 -0.54
CA ILE A 63 16.14 -4.77 0.00
C ILE A 63 15.91 -5.86 1.04
N ARG A 64 16.88 -6.77 1.15
CA ARG A 64 16.86 -7.87 2.14
C ARG A 64 18.21 -7.95 2.85
N ALA A 65 18.19 -7.92 4.18
CA ALA A 65 19.36 -8.19 5.02
C ALA A 65 19.61 -9.70 5.14
N LYS A 66 20.82 -10.10 5.52
CA LYS A 66 21.19 -11.53 5.67
C LYS A 66 20.38 -12.27 6.73
N ASP A 67 19.84 -11.55 7.72
CA ASP A 67 18.95 -12.09 8.74
C ASP A 67 17.50 -12.33 8.23
N GLY A 68 17.23 -12.05 6.95
CA GLY A 68 15.95 -12.26 6.30
C GLY A 68 14.97 -11.09 6.42
N ARG A 69 15.31 -10.01 7.16
CA ARG A 69 14.46 -8.80 7.20
C ARG A 69 14.45 -8.10 5.85
N GLU A 70 13.28 -7.67 5.46
CA GLU A 70 13.03 -7.00 4.18
C GLU A 70 12.50 -5.58 4.39
N ALA A 71 12.77 -4.72 3.42
CA ALA A 71 12.18 -3.39 3.34
C ALA A 71 11.86 -3.06 1.88
N GLN A 72 10.63 -2.61 1.65
CA GLN A 72 10.21 -1.98 0.40
C GLN A 72 10.16 -0.47 0.64
N ILE A 73 10.98 0.28 -0.08
CA ILE A 73 11.21 1.71 0.11
C ILE A 73 10.57 2.45 -1.05
N ASP A 74 9.59 3.31 -0.77
CA ASP A 74 8.86 4.03 -1.83
C ASP A 74 9.81 4.88 -2.67
N PHE A 75 10.69 5.68 -2.02
CA PHE A 75 11.70 6.49 -2.72
C PHE A 75 13.03 6.51 -1.98
N VAL A 76 14.11 6.38 -2.75
CA VAL A 76 15.48 6.70 -2.31
C VAL A 76 15.95 7.91 -3.11
N ILE A 77 16.26 9.01 -2.41
CA ILE A 77 16.67 10.28 -3.00
C ILE A 77 18.13 10.55 -2.61
N VAL A 78 19.02 10.57 -3.59
CA VAL A 78 20.42 10.94 -3.39
C VAL A 78 20.61 12.39 -3.79
N THR A 79 21.05 13.21 -2.83
CA THR A 79 21.44 14.60 -3.03
C THR A 79 22.97 14.69 -3.05
N SER A 80 23.51 15.91 -3.24
CA SER A 80 24.96 16.11 -3.16
C SER A 80 25.58 15.82 -1.79
N LYS A 81 24.79 15.70 -0.71
CA LYS A 81 25.31 15.46 0.63
C LYS A 81 24.61 14.34 1.42
N LEU A 82 23.43 13.93 1.00
CA LEU A 82 22.56 13.03 1.76
C LEU A 82 21.94 11.97 0.86
N MET A 83 21.60 10.84 1.47
CA MET A 83 20.64 9.86 0.95
C MET A 83 19.40 9.89 1.84
N ILE A 84 18.23 10.13 1.26
CA ILE A 84 16.97 10.27 1.98
C ILE A 84 16.08 9.08 1.58
N LEU A 85 15.64 8.31 2.58
CA LEU A 85 14.57 7.34 2.41
C LEU A 85 13.25 8.06 2.69
N LEU A 86 12.36 8.03 1.71
CA LEU A 86 11.08 8.71 1.78
C LEU A 86 9.95 7.69 1.74
N GLU A 87 9.07 7.77 2.71
CA GLU A 87 7.80 7.06 2.79
C GLU A 87 6.68 8.00 2.34
N CYS A 88 5.88 7.57 1.38
CA CYS A 88 4.76 8.33 0.83
C CYS A 88 3.42 7.84 1.41
N LYS A 89 2.60 8.75 1.93
CA LYS A 89 1.26 8.44 2.41
C LYS A 89 0.23 9.37 1.78
N ASN A 90 -0.65 8.83 0.95
CA ASN A 90 -1.78 9.57 0.39
C ASN A 90 -3.06 9.27 1.20
N LEU A 91 -3.12 9.82 2.42
CA LEU A 91 -4.21 9.57 3.36
C LEU A 91 -5.33 10.59 3.18
N VAL A 92 -6.57 10.12 3.12
CA VAL A 92 -7.75 10.98 3.18
C VAL A 92 -8.03 11.35 4.64
N GLY A 93 -8.41 12.60 4.90
CA GLY A 93 -8.73 13.13 6.24
C GLY A 93 -7.57 13.90 6.87
N ASN A 94 -7.81 14.40 8.08
CA ASN A 94 -6.84 15.18 8.82
C ASN A 94 -5.96 14.28 9.69
N ILE A 95 -4.68 14.56 9.74
CA ILE A 95 -3.71 13.83 10.54
C ILE A 95 -3.29 14.70 11.73
N GLU A 96 -3.43 14.16 12.94
CA GLU A 96 -2.92 14.73 14.17
C GLU A 96 -1.80 13.84 14.69
N ILE A 97 -0.68 14.46 15.12
CA ILE A 97 0.42 13.76 15.80
C ILE A 97 0.50 14.27 17.22
N ASP A 98 0.25 13.39 18.20
CA ASP A 98 0.26 13.75 19.60
C ASP A 98 1.69 13.86 20.18
N SER A 99 1.79 14.25 21.46
CA SER A 99 3.07 14.40 22.16
C SER A 99 3.84 13.09 22.37
N LYS A 100 3.17 11.95 22.21
CA LYS A 100 3.78 10.62 22.27
C LYS A 100 4.24 10.11 20.90
N GLY A 101 3.89 10.83 19.81
CA GLY A 101 4.19 10.43 18.44
C GLY A 101 3.14 9.50 17.82
N ASN A 102 1.95 9.38 18.43
CA ASN A 102 0.85 8.62 17.85
C ASN A 102 0.23 9.40 16.71
N PHE A 103 -0.05 8.70 15.60
CA PHE A 103 -0.75 9.26 14.46
C PHE A 103 -2.24 8.96 14.58
N ILE A 104 -3.04 10.00 14.55
CA ILE A 104 -4.50 9.95 14.67
C ILE A 104 -5.10 10.55 13.41
N ARG A 105 -5.87 9.75 12.67
CA ARG A 105 -6.59 10.20 11.48
C ARG A 105 -8.01 10.60 11.86
N THR A 106 -8.47 11.75 11.39
CA THR A 106 -9.86 12.19 11.51
C THR A 106 -10.45 12.28 10.10
N ILE A 107 -11.48 11.49 9.83
CA ILE A 107 -12.22 11.51 8.57
C ILE A 107 -13.58 12.14 8.85
N GLN A 108 -13.98 13.07 8.00
CA GLN A 108 -15.28 13.72 8.07
C GLN A 108 -16.08 13.43 6.81
N TYR A 109 -17.32 12.99 7.00
CA TYR A 109 -18.27 12.80 5.93
C TYR A 109 -19.59 13.50 6.29
N GLY A 110 -19.91 14.58 5.58
CA GLY A 110 -21.03 15.43 5.93
C GLY A 110 -20.92 15.98 7.37
N LYS A 111 -21.90 15.64 8.21
CA LYS A 111 -21.92 16.01 9.64
C LYS A 111 -21.29 14.95 10.56
N ARG A 112 -20.94 13.79 10.03
CA ARG A 112 -20.33 12.69 10.79
C ARG A 112 -18.81 12.76 10.69
N TYR A 113 -18.14 12.44 11.77
CA TYR A 113 -16.69 12.28 11.78
C TYR A 113 -16.33 11.10 12.70
N TRP A 114 -15.23 10.46 12.38
CA TRP A 114 -14.63 9.43 13.25
C TRP A 114 -13.13 9.62 13.33
N LYS A 115 -12.58 9.20 14.45
CA LYS A 115 -11.13 9.21 14.69
C LYS A 115 -10.64 7.78 14.82
N GLU A 116 -9.49 7.52 14.23
CA GLU A 116 -8.80 6.24 14.35
C GLU A 116 -7.30 6.46 14.53
N GLY A 117 -6.65 5.57 15.27
CA GLY A 117 -5.19 5.49 15.28
C GLY A 117 -4.70 4.80 14.02
N ILE A 118 -3.68 5.35 13.37
CA ILE A 118 -3.02 4.69 12.25
C ILE A 118 -1.60 4.29 12.65
N TYR A 119 -1.09 3.24 12.00
CA TYR A 119 0.30 2.84 12.19
C TYR A 119 1.24 3.97 11.79
N SER A 120 2.23 4.26 12.64
CA SER A 120 3.16 5.37 12.42
C SER A 120 4.01 5.15 11.16
N PRO A 121 3.90 6.02 10.15
CA PRO A 121 4.77 5.94 8.97
C PRO A 121 6.23 6.28 9.29
N ILE A 122 6.50 7.00 10.39
CA ILE A 122 7.86 7.18 10.89
C ILE A 122 8.44 5.84 11.32
N THR A 123 7.72 5.07 12.15
CA THR A 123 8.17 3.74 12.58
C THR A 123 8.36 2.78 11.42
N GLN A 124 7.51 2.88 10.39
CA GLN A 124 7.68 2.12 9.15
C GLN A 124 9.01 2.47 8.48
N ASN A 125 9.26 3.75 8.25
CA ASN A 125 10.48 4.20 7.58
C ASN A 125 11.74 3.98 8.42
N GLU A 126 11.65 4.05 9.75
CA GLU A 126 12.74 3.66 10.67
C GLU A 126 13.13 2.18 10.49
N ARG A 127 12.17 1.28 10.32
CA ARG A 127 12.44 -0.14 10.01
C ARG A 127 13.15 -0.28 8.66
N HIS A 128 12.75 0.47 7.64
CA HIS A 128 13.43 0.51 6.35
C HIS A 128 14.89 0.98 6.50
N MET A 129 15.10 2.02 7.31
CA MET A 129 16.44 2.53 7.64
C MET A 129 17.31 1.49 8.36
N GLU A 130 16.74 0.73 9.31
CA GLU A 130 17.46 -0.34 10.03
C GLU A 130 17.86 -1.47 9.08
N VAL A 131 16.98 -1.92 8.18
CA VAL A 131 17.30 -2.95 7.17
C VAL A 131 18.41 -2.44 6.26
N LEU A 132 18.33 -1.21 5.74
CA LEU A 132 19.37 -0.63 4.89
C LEU A 132 20.71 -0.51 5.63
N LYS A 133 20.67 -0.10 6.90
CA LYS A 133 21.87 0.00 7.74
C LYS A 133 22.54 -1.36 7.88
N GLU A 134 21.76 -2.40 8.10
CA GLU A 134 22.28 -3.77 8.20
C GLU A 134 22.86 -4.24 6.87
N CYS A 135 22.13 -4.15 5.77
CA CYS A 135 22.64 -4.48 4.43
C CYS A 135 23.99 -3.81 4.13
N LYS A 136 24.11 -2.51 4.45
CA LYS A 136 25.35 -1.76 4.19
C LYS A 136 26.50 -2.17 5.12
N SER A 137 26.21 -2.56 6.36
CA SER A 137 27.23 -2.99 7.30
C SER A 137 27.76 -4.40 7.01
N GLU A 138 26.92 -5.26 6.47
CA GLU A 138 27.21 -6.66 6.13
C GLU A 138 28.15 -6.81 4.90
N GLU A 139 28.32 -5.75 4.11
CA GLU A 139 29.27 -5.71 2.99
C GLU A 139 30.74 -5.64 3.45
N TRP A 140 30.97 -5.38 4.72
CA TRP A 140 32.28 -5.11 5.29
C TRP A 140 32.65 -6.13 6.38
N ASN A 141 33.93 -6.17 6.75
CA ASN A 141 34.34 -6.90 7.94
C ASN A 141 33.77 -6.25 9.23
N ALA A 142 33.84 -6.95 10.35
CA ALA A 142 33.20 -6.52 11.61
C ALA A 142 33.58 -5.09 12.06
N VAL A 143 34.84 -4.70 11.87
CA VAL A 143 35.34 -3.37 12.29
C VAL A 143 34.75 -2.28 11.38
N MET A 144 34.84 -2.43 10.08
CA MET A 144 34.31 -1.47 9.10
C MET A 144 32.79 -1.43 9.15
N GLY A 145 32.12 -2.56 9.32
CA GLY A 145 30.66 -2.62 9.50
C GLY A 145 30.21 -1.85 10.74
N ALA A 146 30.93 -1.94 11.85
CA ALA A 146 30.64 -1.12 13.03
C ALA A 146 30.79 0.39 12.74
N MET A 147 31.82 0.80 12.01
CA MET A 147 32.00 2.20 11.59
C MET A 147 30.86 2.68 10.68
N VAL A 148 30.42 1.83 9.75
CA VAL A 148 29.24 2.12 8.89
C VAL A 148 28.01 2.35 9.76
N ARG A 149 27.72 1.49 10.75
CA ARG A 149 26.58 1.67 11.66
C ARG A 149 26.65 2.98 12.45
N MET A 150 27.82 3.34 12.97
CA MET A 150 28.03 4.58 13.74
C MET A 150 27.82 5.84 12.88
N SER A 151 28.27 5.83 11.64
CA SER A 151 28.19 6.99 10.75
C SER A 151 26.92 7.03 9.91
N PHE A 152 26.06 5.99 9.97
CA PHE A 152 24.92 5.80 9.08
C PHE A 152 23.97 7.01 9.05
N SER A 153 23.55 7.50 10.21
CA SER A 153 22.59 8.60 10.35
C SER A 153 23.14 9.97 9.92
N SER A 154 24.45 10.12 9.76
CA SER A 154 25.03 11.36 9.25
C SER A 154 24.74 11.55 7.77
N PHE A 155 24.76 10.48 6.98
CA PHE A 155 24.50 10.50 5.53
C PHE A 155 23.05 10.12 5.18
N HIS A 156 22.43 9.19 5.92
CA HIS A 156 21.08 8.70 5.64
C HIS A 156 20.05 9.45 6.48
N LYS A 157 18.97 9.86 5.84
CA LYS A 157 17.86 10.58 6.50
C LYS A 157 16.53 9.90 6.17
N SER A 158 15.58 10.03 7.07
CA SER A 158 14.21 9.55 6.93
C SER A 158 13.27 10.73 6.69
N LEU A 159 12.30 10.56 5.79
CA LEU A 159 11.28 11.55 5.52
C LEU A 159 9.94 10.86 5.23
N VAL A 160 8.86 11.38 5.78
CA VAL A 160 7.49 10.96 5.52
C VAL A 160 6.76 12.09 4.81
N VAL A 161 6.16 11.79 3.66
CA VAL A 161 5.41 12.77 2.87
C VAL A 161 3.94 12.44 2.86
N LEU A 162 3.12 13.37 3.35
CA LEU A 162 1.68 13.35 3.20
C LEU A 162 1.32 13.96 1.83
N ALA A 163 1.00 13.09 0.87
CA ALA A 163 0.81 13.47 -0.53
C ALA A 163 -0.60 13.99 -0.85
N ASN A 164 -1.56 13.80 0.05
CA ASN A 164 -2.91 14.33 -0.15
C ASN A 164 -2.95 15.82 0.16
N GLU A 165 -3.24 16.63 -0.83
CA GLU A 165 -3.28 18.09 -0.72
C GLU A 165 -4.37 18.59 0.25
N LYS A 166 -5.47 17.82 0.39
CA LYS A 166 -6.59 18.15 1.28
C LYS A 166 -6.32 17.78 2.74
N THR A 167 -5.26 17.03 3.03
CA THR A 167 -4.92 16.61 4.39
C THR A 167 -4.38 17.79 5.19
N TYR A 168 -5.04 18.12 6.29
CA TYR A 168 -4.51 19.04 7.30
C TYR A 168 -3.64 18.26 8.28
N LEU A 169 -2.38 18.66 8.43
CA LEU A 169 -1.45 18.11 9.41
C LEU A 169 -1.46 18.97 10.66
N ASN A 170 -1.88 18.40 11.80
CA ASN A 170 -1.76 18.99 13.12
C ASN A 170 -0.64 18.30 13.91
N ASP A 171 0.54 18.86 13.87
CA ASP A 171 1.72 18.38 14.61
C ASP A 171 2.07 19.27 15.81
N ARG A 172 1.15 20.13 16.25
CA ARG A 172 1.39 21.16 17.29
C ARG A 172 2.07 20.58 18.52
N TYR A 173 1.62 19.39 18.97
CA TYR A 173 2.10 18.75 20.20
C TYR A 173 3.21 17.73 19.94
N ALA A 174 3.54 17.44 18.68
CA ALA A 174 4.59 16.51 18.32
C ALA A 174 5.98 17.04 18.73
N LYS A 175 6.90 16.12 19.02
CA LYS A 175 8.31 16.45 19.27
C LYS A 175 8.95 17.05 18.02
N LYS A 176 10.01 17.83 18.20
CA LYS A 176 10.73 18.50 17.10
C LYS A 176 11.20 17.50 16.03
N GLU A 177 11.78 16.39 16.44
CA GLU A 177 12.30 15.34 15.56
C GLU A 177 11.19 14.75 14.67
N VAL A 178 9.98 14.63 15.19
CA VAL A 178 8.80 14.16 14.45
C VAL A 178 8.35 15.20 13.42
N LYS A 179 8.25 16.47 13.84
CA LYS A 179 7.89 17.60 12.94
C LYS A 179 8.85 17.76 11.77
N GLU A 180 10.14 17.47 11.99
CA GLU A 180 11.18 17.56 10.96
C GLU A 180 11.11 16.40 9.97
N GLN A 181 10.49 15.28 10.34
CA GLN A 181 10.37 14.09 9.51
C GLN A 181 9.05 13.98 8.74
N VAL A 182 7.97 14.62 9.20
CA VAL A 182 6.64 14.51 8.57
C VAL A 182 6.27 15.82 7.92
N ILE A 183 6.12 15.80 6.60
CA ILE A 183 5.85 16.99 5.81
C ILE A 183 4.73 16.76 4.80
N ARG A 184 4.19 17.82 4.24
CA ARG A 184 3.31 17.77 3.07
C ARG A 184 4.13 17.75 1.77
N ALA A 185 3.54 17.26 0.69
CA ALA A 185 4.23 17.18 -0.60
C ALA A 185 4.74 18.53 -1.10
N ASP A 186 3.97 19.61 -0.92
CA ASP A 186 4.36 20.97 -1.30
C ASP A 186 5.58 21.53 -0.53
N GLN A 187 5.94 20.92 0.60
CA GLN A 187 7.11 21.27 1.42
C GLN A 187 8.35 20.43 1.07
N LEU A 188 8.21 19.39 0.24
CA LEU A 188 9.25 18.39 0.00
C LEU A 188 10.57 19.02 -0.45
N ILE A 189 10.53 19.82 -1.49
CA ILE A 189 11.76 20.39 -2.10
C ILE A 189 12.44 21.39 -1.16
N ALA A 190 11.64 22.22 -0.46
CA ALA A 190 12.19 23.15 0.53
C ALA A 190 12.88 22.39 1.68
N THR A 191 12.28 21.28 2.13
CA THR A 191 12.84 20.44 3.19
C THR A 191 14.14 19.76 2.74
N ILE A 192 14.18 19.17 1.53
CA ILE A 192 15.40 18.55 0.99
C ILE A 192 16.52 19.58 0.89
N ARG A 193 16.23 20.79 0.38
CA ARG A 193 17.22 21.89 0.30
C ARG A 193 17.75 22.27 1.67
N ARG A 194 16.88 22.43 2.66
CA ARG A 194 17.27 22.75 4.05
C ARG A 194 18.14 21.65 4.63
N MET A 195 17.73 20.38 4.58
CA MET A 195 18.50 19.24 5.09
C MET A 195 19.89 19.15 4.42
N ASN A 196 19.94 19.37 3.09
CA ASN A 196 21.21 19.36 2.35
C ASN A 196 22.12 20.55 2.74
N ALA A 197 21.55 21.73 3.02
CA ALA A 197 22.30 22.90 3.46
C ALA A 197 22.85 22.73 4.89
N GLU A 198 22.07 22.18 5.81
CA GLU A 198 22.42 21.94 7.22
C GLU A 198 23.46 20.81 7.37
N SER A 199 23.56 19.91 6.39
CA SER A 199 24.53 18.80 6.43
C SER A 199 25.96 19.33 6.39
N LYS A 200 26.77 18.85 7.36
CA LYS A 200 28.22 19.14 7.45
C LYS A 200 29.09 18.29 6.52
N LEU A 201 28.48 17.34 5.80
CA LEU A 201 29.20 16.48 4.88
C LEU A 201 29.67 17.25 3.64
N SER A 202 30.77 16.83 3.06
CA SER A 202 31.29 17.35 1.79
C SER A 202 30.30 17.07 0.66
N LYS A 203 30.28 17.94 -0.34
CA LYS A 203 29.45 17.75 -1.53
C LYS A 203 30.02 16.63 -2.39
N SER A 204 29.18 15.67 -2.74
CA SER A 204 29.45 14.67 -3.75
C SER A 204 29.28 15.24 -5.15
N THR A 205 30.10 14.78 -6.07
CA THR A 205 29.95 15.06 -7.50
C THR A 205 28.75 14.29 -8.08
N LYS A 206 28.27 14.70 -9.25
CA LYS A 206 27.22 13.97 -9.98
C LYS A 206 27.60 12.49 -10.22
N LYS A 207 28.86 12.22 -10.51
CA LYS A 207 29.37 10.85 -10.71
C LYS A 207 29.26 10.02 -9.43
N GLU A 208 29.59 10.59 -8.28
CA GLU A 208 29.47 9.92 -6.98
C GLU A 208 28.02 9.69 -6.60
N MET A 209 27.14 10.68 -6.82
CA MET A 209 25.70 10.52 -6.61
C MET A 209 25.12 9.38 -7.46
N LEU A 210 25.46 9.31 -8.74
CA LEU A 210 25.08 8.19 -9.61
C LEU A 210 25.65 6.86 -9.10
N GLY A 211 26.89 6.84 -8.57
CA GLY A 211 27.50 5.69 -7.95
C GLY A 211 26.72 5.21 -6.73
N PHE A 212 26.25 6.11 -5.87
CA PHE A 212 25.37 5.75 -4.74
C PHE A 212 24.03 5.15 -5.19
N GLY A 213 23.43 5.76 -6.22
CA GLY A 213 22.21 5.23 -6.81
C GLY A 213 22.40 3.84 -7.39
N LYS A 214 23.45 3.60 -8.17
CA LYS A 214 23.78 2.27 -8.73
C LYS A 214 23.95 1.22 -7.64
N LYS A 215 24.72 1.53 -6.60
CA LYS A 215 24.88 0.62 -5.45
C LYS A 215 23.56 0.32 -4.74
N MET A 216 22.62 1.25 -4.74
CA MET A 216 21.29 1.01 -4.19
C MET A 216 20.46 0.10 -5.09
N LEU A 217 20.55 0.26 -6.41
CA LEU A 217 19.92 -0.64 -7.38
C LEU A 217 20.51 -2.06 -7.34
N GLU A 218 21.82 -2.19 -7.10
CA GLU A 218 22.49 -3.49 -6.94
C GLU A 218 22.00 -4.26 -5.69
N ARG A 219 21.39 -3.57 -4.72
CA ARG A 219 20.76 -4.18 -3.54
C ARG A 219 19.30 -4.51 -3.72
N ASP A 220 18.68 -3.96 -4.77
CA ASP A 220 17.30 -4.29 -5.07
C ASP A 220 17.18 -5.77 -5.41
N THR A 221 16.37 -6.48 -4.63
CA THR A 221 16.16 -7.93 -4.84
C THR A 221 15.38 -8.22 -6.12
N GLY A 222 14.69 -7.22 -6.67
CA GLY A 222 13.73 -7.41 -7.77
C GLY A 222 12.47 -8.15 -7.35
N GLU A 223 12.45 -8.72 -6.14
CA GLU A 223 11.29 -9.44 -5.61
C GLU A 223 10.31 -8.46 -4.98
N ARG A 224 9.06 -8.57 -5.36
CA ARG A 224 7.95 -7.78 -4.79
C ARG A 224 6.92 -8.73 -4.19
N LYS A 225 6.36 -8.35 -3.06
CA LYS A 225 5.31 -9.14 -2.41
C LYS A 225 4.05 -9.12 -3.26
N ASP A 226 3.58 -10.30 -3.63
CA ASP A 226 2.30 -10.44 -4.32
C ASP A 226 1.14 -10.43 -3.30
N TYR A 227 0.58 -9.25 -3.08
CA TYR A 227 -0.56 -9.10 -2.18
C TYR A 227 -1.89 -9.53 -2.82
N ALA A 228 -1.93 -9.70 -4.15
CA ALA A 228 -3.12 -10.16 -4.86
C ALA A 228 -3.32 -11.67 -4.78
N ALA A 229 -2.25 -12.45 -4.59
CA ALA A 229 -2.29 -13.91 -4.50
C ALA A 229 -3.33 -14.44 -3.47
N ARG A 230 -3.48 -13.73 -2.34
CA ARG A 230 -4.50 -14.07 -1.33
C ARG A 230 -5.94 -14.00 -1.87
N TYR A 231 -6.20 -13.12 -2.81
CA TYR A 231 -7.53 -13.00 -3.42
C TYR A 231 -7.76 -14.09 -4.47
N GLU A 232 -6.71 -14.45 -5.21
CA GLU A 232 -6.73 -15.57 -6.15
C GLU A 232 -7.06 -16.87 -5.42
N GLU A 233 -6.36 -17.18 -4.33
CA GLU A 233 -6.65 -18.34 -3.46
C GLU A 233 -8.11 -18.33 -2.94
N LEU A 234 -8.62 -17.17 -2.51
CA LEU A 234 -9.99 -17.06 -2.00
C LEU A 234 -11.03 -17.24 -3.11
N ILE A 235 -10.77 -16.75 -4.33
CA ILE A 235 -11.65 -16.94 -5.48
C ILE A 235 -11.70 -18.42 -5.86
N ASP A 236 -10.53 -19.05 -5.98
CA ASP A 236 -10.43 -20.47 -6.34
C ASP A 236 -11.15 -21.37 -5.33
N LEU A 237 -11.10 -21.05 -4.02
CA LEU A 237 -11.85 -21.75 -2.99
C LEU A 237 -13.37 -21.59 -3.16
N VAL A 238 -13.84 -20.37 -3.44
CA VAL A 238 -15.27 -20.10 -3.66
C VAL A 238 -15.76 -20.80 -4.94
N GLU A 239 -15.01 -20.72 -6.04
CA GLU A 239 -15.32 -21.41 -7.29
C GLU A 239 -15.39 -22.93 -7.09
N ALA A 240 -14.48 -23.51 -6.30
CA ALA A 240 -14.49 -24.94 -5.97
C ALA A 240 -15.72 -25.33 -5.13
N GLU A 241 -16.08 -24.53 -4.13
CA GLU A 241 -17.29 -24.78 -3.32
C GLU A 241 -18.58 -24.68 -4.17
N GLU A 242 -18.66 -23.71 -5.08
CA GLU A 242 -19.80 -23.56 -5.98
C GLU A 242 -19.91 -24.75 -6.95
N LEU A 243 -18.79 -25.28 -7.46
CA LEU A 243 -18.76 -26.48 -8.31
C LEU A 243 -19.23 -27.71 -7.53
N GLU A 244 -18.76 -27.93 -6.30
CA GLU A 244 -19.23 -29.06 -5.48
C GLU A 244 -20.73 -28.98 -5.16
N VAL A 245 -21.27 -27.77 -4.97
CA VAL A 245 -22.71 -27.60 -4.74
C VAL A 245 -23.51 -27.91 -6.00
N THR A 246 -23.08 -27.44 -7.15
CA THR A 246 -23.73 -27.73 -8.44
C THR A 246 -23.67 -29.21 -8.79
N GLU A 247 -22.54 -29.88 -8.61
CA GLU A 247 -22.41 -31.31 -8.82
C GLU A 247 -23.35 -32.13 -7.89
N LYS A 248 -23.47 -31.71 -6.62
CA LYS A 248 -24.41 -32.36 -5.66
C LYS A 248 -25.87 -32.12 -6.02
N GLU A 249 -26.22 -30.93 -6.53
CA GLU A 249 -27.56 -30.60 -7.00
C GLU A 249 -27.89 -31.36 -8.29
N GLU A 250 -26.97 -31.43 -9.25
CA GLU A 250 -27.17 -32.24 -10.47
C GLU A 250 -27.31 -33.73 -10.15
N ALA A 251 -26.47 -34.29 -9.27
CA ALA A 251 -26.59 -35.66 -8.81
C ALA A 251 -27.94 -35.94 -8.07
N ALA A 252 -28.42 -34.93 -7.33
CA ALA A 252 -29.72 -35.06 -6.65
C ALA A 252 -30.91 -34.97 -7.62
N VAL A 253 -30.77 -34.20 -8.71
CA VAL A 253 -31.78 -34.11 -9.78
C VAL A 253 -31.80 -35.43 -10.58
N ASP A 254 -30.64 -35.96 -10.94
CA ASP A 254 -30.54 -37.27 -11.65
C ASP A 254 -31.10 -38.41 -10.79
N ALA A 255 -30.80 -38.43 -9.48
CA ALA A 255 -31.38 -39.41 -8.54
C ALA A 255 -32.91 -39.29 -8.43
N LYS A 256 -33.45 -38.04 -8.45
CA LYS A 256 -34.91 -37.83 -8.47
C LYS A 256 -35.54 -38.21 -9.80
N THR A 257 -34.85 -37.99 -10.92
CA THR A 257 -35.33 -38.37 -12.24
C THR A 257 -35.37 -39.88 -12.39
N VAL A 258 -34.35 -40.60 -11.90
CA VAL A 258 -34.32 -42.07 -11.87
C VAL A 258 -35.40 -42.63 -10.97
N VAL A 259 -35.69 -42.02 -9.81
CA VAL A 259 -36.78 -42.40 -8.93
C VAL A 259 -38.15 -42.04 -9.53
N ALA A 260 -38.28 -40.92 -10.26
CA ALA A 260 -39.54 -40.53 -10.92
C ALA A 260 -39.86 -41.45 -12.11
N GLU A 261 -38.87 -41.91 -12.87
CA GLU A 261 -39.07 -42.91 -13.92
C GLU A 261 -39.45 -44.30 -13.39
N SER A 262 -38.96 -44.68 -12.19
CA SER A 262 -39.33 -45.92 -11.52
C SER A 262 -40.73 -45.85 -10.86
N VAL A 263 -41.23 -44.66 -10.54
CA VAL A 263 -42.57 -44.46 -9.93
C VAL A 263 -43.63 -44.05 -10.98
N ALA A 264 -43.23 -43.60 -12.19
CA ALA A 264 -44.14 -43.31 -13.30
C ALA A 264 -44.79 -44.58 -13.91
N GLY A 265 -44.44 -45.76 -13.40
CA GLY A 265 -45.17 -47.01 -13.64
C GLY A 265 -46.43 -47.17 -12.82
N GLU A 266 -46.61 -46.43 -11.76
CA GLU A 266 -47.81 -46.49 -10.91
C GLU A 266 -48.31 -45.09 -10.55
N GLN A 267 -49.51 -44.79 -11.01
CA GLN A 267 -50.41 -43.72 -10.58
C GLN A 267 -50.31 -42.33 -11.28
N LYS A 268 -51.15 -42.23 -12.31
CA LYS A 268 -51.92 -41.01 -12.60
C LYS A 268 -52.77 -40.64 -11.39
N ALA A 269 -52.59 -39.45 -10.85
CA ALA A 269 -53.66 -38.50 -10.49
C ALA A 269 -53.21 -37.44 -9.48
N MET A 270 -53.65 -36.25 -9.77
CA MET A 270 -54.05 -35.09 -8.91
C MET A 270 -53.10 -34.06 -8.37
N THR A 271 -53.19 -32.92 -8.99
CA THR A 271 -53.59 -31.55 -8.53
C THR A 271 -52.57 -30.55 -7.97
N GLN A 272 -52.59 -29.41 -8.60
CA GLN A 272 -51.91 -28.10 -8.39
C GLN A 272 -52.01 -27.55 -6.98
N ILE A 273 -51.02 -26.78 -6.56
CA ILE A 273 -51.13 -25.50 -5.83
C ILE A 273 -49.86 -24.63 -6.02
N GLU A 274 -50.05 -23.30 -6.20
CA GLU A 274 -49.08 -22.24 -6.42
C GLU A 274 -48.32 -21.80 -5.15
N GLU A 275 -47.10 -21.23 -5.29
CA GLU A 275 -46.56 -20.25 -4.34
C GLU A 275 -45.59 -19.22 -4.96
N GLU A 276 -45.64 -17.98 -4.43
CA GLU A 276 -45.02 -16.75 -4.84
C GLU A 276 -43.60 -16.49 -4.27
N PRO A 277 -42.80 -15.57 -4.81
CA PRO A 277 -41.42 -15.33 -4.37
C PRO A 277 -41.27 -14.19 -3.34
N ALA A 278 -40.27 -14.29 -2.46
CA ALA A 278 -39.94 -13.32 -1.44
C ALA A 278 -38.87 -12.30 -1.89
N MET A 279 -39.06 -11.05 -1.47
CA MET A 279 -38.24 -9.88 -1.84
C MET A 279 -37.00 -9.69 -0.97
N MET A 280 -35.92 -9.17 -1.58
CA MET A 280 -34.66 -8.78 -0.94
C MET A 280 -34.61 -7.27 -0.60
N ASN A 281 -33.85 -6.91 0.43
CA ASN A 281 -33.78 -5.61 1.10
C ASN A 281 -32.63 -4.73 0.56
N PRO A 282 -32.82 -3.40 0.31
CA PRO A 282 -31.92 -2.56 -0.51
C PRO A 282 -30.84 -1.75 0.23
N THR A 283 -30.45 -2.05 1.46
CA THR A 283 -29.69 -1.12 2.33
C THR A 283 -28.15 -1.08 2.11
N ILE A 284 -27.57 -1.94 1.30
CA ILE A 284 -26.10 -2.12 1.21
C ILE A 284 -25.43 -1.31 0.07
N LEU A 285 -26.21 -0.85 -0.90
CA LEU A 285 -25.71 -0.14 -2.09
C LEU A 285 -25.29 1.33 -1.84
N GLU A 286 -25.77 1.96 -0.78
CA GLU A 286 -25.51 3.37 -0.50
C GLU A 286 -24.13 3.66 0.09
N GLU A 287 -23.53 2.72 0.83
CA GLU A 287 -22.22 2.95 1.49
C GLU A 287 -21.03 2.98 0.51
N VAL A 288 -21.09 2.22 -0.59
CA VAL A 288 -19.98 2.12 -1.56
C VAL A 288 -19.95 3.30 -2.54
N GLN A 289 -21.12 3.84 -2.90
CA GLN A 289 -21.20 5.01 -3.78
C GLN A 289 -20.69 6.30 -3.13
N MET A 290 -20.65 6.34 -1.80
CA MET A 290 -20.24 7.51 -1.03
C MET A 290 -18.72 7.70 -0.96
N GLU A 291 -17.91 6.61 -1.00
CA GLU A 291 -16.45 6.71 -1.04
C GLU A 291 -15.92 7.18 -2.41
N ILE A 292 -16.60 6.82 -3.49
CA ILE A 292 -16.19 7.19 -4.86
C ILE A 292 -16.39 8.70 -5.11
N SER A 293 -17.44 9.29 -4.56
CA SER A 293 -17.76 10.71 -4.72
C SER A 293 -16.80 11.65 -3.98
N ALA A 294 -16.14 11.17 -2.91
CA ALA A 294 -15.17 11.95 -2.14
C ALA A 294 -13.78 12.01 -2.80
N THR A 295 -13.51 11.13 -3.80
CA THR A 295 -12.18 11.00 -4.44
C THR A 295 -12.08 11.73 -5.79
N THR A 296 -13.22 12.12 -6.38
CA THR A 296 -13.30 12.72 -7.75
C THR A 296 -13.79 14.17 -7.80
N GLY A 297 -14.01 14.82 -6.66
CA GLY A 297 -14.41 16.22 -6.59
C GLY A 297 -13.34 17.16 -6.03
#